data_5134fd18432188d08398a5c93791ce80
#
_entry.id   5134fd18432188d08398a5c93791ce80
#
_cell.length_a   1.000
_cell.length_b   1.000
_cell.length_c   1.000
_cell.angle_alpha   90.00
_cell.angle_beta   90.00
_cell.angle_gamma   90.00
#
_symmetry.space_group_name_H-M   'P 1'
#
loop_
_entity.id
_entity.type
_entity.pdbx_description
1 polymer ?
#
loop_
_entity_poly.entity_id
_entity_poly.type
_entity_poly.pdbx_seq_one_letter_code
_entity_poly.pdbx_strand_id
1 'polypeptide(L)'
;MDQWSRRNIIGGALGAAVTSNALGAPGKTLPTRIFGRSGERVTVLAIGCGNRLWAAYKTEDRGVEALNLALESGIRYFDTAQNYGDGTSESWVGKATKGRRKEVFLATKTGARQFDDVLRNCELSLQRLQTDRLDVLHIHGLRYAEDLDEIEKAGAVKALYRLRDQKMVRFIGITSHADPATLAQALDRYDFDATQMALNAGLQGRSPDGGGYWKKGGSKDLFAEALPPKPHPGSSFEDIALPVAVRKKLGIVAMKVTAQEGLIGEGAGKASATQLIQYAMSLPVSVVTVGMPNLDFIRRNTEFARSFKPMPQPERQELSRRLAEANKMALDYHFNHEHRDA
;
A
#
# COMPACT_ATOMS: atom_id res chain seq x y z
N MET A 1 -28.16 2.18 31.08
CA MET A 1 -27.93 2.85 29.79
C MET A 1 -26.45 2.67 29.50
N ASP A 2 -26.14 1.58 28.83
CA ASP A 2 -24.76 1.05 28.74
C ASP A 2 -24.04 1.63 27.55
N GLN A 3 -22.90 2.30 27.84
CA GLN A 3 -21.94 2.71 26.85
C GLN A 3 -21.17 1.48 26.37
N TRP A 4 -21.54 0.95 25.22
CA TRP A 4 -20.75 -0.06 24.52
C TRP A 4 -19.54 0.59 23.83
N SER A 5 -18.41 0.51 24.51
CA SER A 5 -17.12 0.90 23.95
C SER A 5 -16.76 -0.05 22.80
N ARG A 6 -16.64 0.49 21.58
CA ARG A 6 -16.26 -0.23 20.35
C ARG A 6 -14.83 -0.82 20.34
N ARG A 7 -14.11 -0.71 21.45
CA ARG A 7 -12.71 -1.15 21.60
C ARG A 7 -12.51 -2.67 21.78
N ASN A 8 -13.55 -3.45 21.98
CA ASN A 8 -13.41 -4.88 22.38
C ASN A 8 -13.68 -5.90 21.28
N ILE A 9 -13.83 -5.50 20.01
CA ILE A 9 -14.18 -6.46 18.93
C ILE A 9 -12.95 -6.99 18.16
N ILE A 10 -11.74 -6.48 18.39
CA ILE A 10 -10.52 -6.96 17.71
C ILE A 10 -9.74 -8.00 18.54
N GLY A 11 -10.34 -8.52 19.59
CA GLY A 11 -9.72 -9.55 20.46
C GLY A 11 -9.91 -11.01 20.01
N GLY A 12 -10.42 -11.26 18.82
CA GLY A 12 -10.50 -12.60 18.22
C GLY A 12 -9.13 -13.00 17.65
N ALA A 13 -8.42 -13.88 18.33
CA ALA A 13 -7.17 -14.46 17.91
C ALA A 13 -7.30 -15.17 16.56
N LEU A 14 -7.00 -14.47 15.45
CA LEU A 14 -6.52 -15.09 14.24
C LEU A 14 -5.00 -15.21 14.34
N GLY A 15 -4.57 -16.18 15.12
CA GLY A 15 -3.24 -16.72 15.02
C GLY A 15 -3.06 -17.25 13.59
N ALA A 16 -2.48 -16.42 12.71
CA ALA A 16 -2.01 -16.90 11.44
C ALA A 16 -0.92 -17.94 11.72
N ALA A 17 -1.29 -19.21 11.66
CA ALA A 17 -0.35 -20.30 11.72
C ALA A 17 0.68 -20.10 10.59
N VAL A 18 1.90 -19.78 10.97
CA VAL A 18 3.06 -19.78 10.09
C VAL A 18 3.39 -21.25 9.83
N THR A 19 2.71 -21.87 8.88
CA THR A 19 3.11 -23.18 8.39
C THR A 19 4.23 -23.00 7.38
N SER A 20 5.43 -23.33 7.79
CA SER A 20 6.59 -23.45 6.93
C SER A 20 6.43 -24.71 6.05
N ASN A 21 6.09 -24.52 4.79
CA ASN A 21 6.43 -25.50 3.76
C ASN A 21 7.51 -24.90 2.88
N ALA A 22 8.74 -25.33 3.15
CA ALA A 22 9.95 -24.91 2.49
C ALA A 22 10.09 -25.63 1.14
N LEU A 23 10.29 -24.85 0.08
CA LEU A 23 11.12 -25.23 -1.06
C LEU A 23 12.15 -24.10 -1.25
N GLY A 24 13.27 -24.22 -0.60
CA GLY A 24 14.41 -23.30 -0.71
C GLY A 24 15.45 -23.59 0.38
N ALA A 25 16.71 -23.43 0.07
CA ALA A 25 17.81 -23.65 1.02
C ALA A 25 17.59 -22.84 2.31
N PRO A 26 17.96 -23.37 3.49
CA PRO A 26 17.83 -22.64 4.76
C PRO A 26 18.56 -21.30 4.68
N GLY A 27 17.85 -20.18 4.85
CA GLY A 27 18.42 -18.85 4.92
C GLY A 27 18.03 -17.84 3.83
N LYS A 28 17.37 -18.25 2.72
CA LYS A 28 17.01 -17.34 1.61
C LYS A 28 15.53 -16.95 1.50
N THR A 29 14.63 -17.67 2.15
CA THR A 29 13.18 -17.42 2.02
C THR A 29 12.68 -16.41 3.04
N LEU A 30 11.85 -15.47 2.59
CA LEU A 30 11.10 -14.57 3.46
C LEU A 30 9.82 -15.25 3.96
N PRO A 31 9.33 -14.92 5.17
CA PRO A 31 8.01 -15.32 5.62
C PRO A 31 6.94 -14.90 4.61
N THR A 32 5.89 -15.73 4.48
CA THR A 32 4.79 -15.46 3.56
C THR A 32 3.46 -15.44 4.28
N ARG A 33 2.48 -14.72 3.70
CA ARG A 33 1.08 -14.69 4.14
C ARG A 33 0.15 -14.98 2.98
N ILE A 34 -1.07 -15.39 3.30
CA ILE A 34 -2.13 -15.52 2.30
C ILE A 34 -2.56 -14.13 1.85
N PHE A 35 -2.68 -13.94 0.55
CA PHE A 35 -3.16 -12.70 -0.05
C PHE A 35 -4.69 -12.69 -0.08
N GLY A 36 -5.26 -12.38 1.07
CA GLY A 36 -6.71 -12.35 1.26
C GLY A 36 -7.41 -13.66 0.87
N ARG A 37 -8.56 -13.55 0.21
CA ARG A 37 -9.35 -14.70 -0.27
C ARG A 37 -8.81 -15.36 -1.54
N SER A 38 -7.72 -14.84 -2.10
CA SER A 38 -7.14 -15.38 -3.34
C SER A 38 -6.51 -16.76 -3.19
N GLY A 39 -6.14 -17.15 -1.96
CA GLY A 39 -5.37 -18.35 -1.67
C GLY A 39 -3.89 -18.28 -2.01
N GLU A 40 -3.45 -17.24 -2.73
CA GLU A 40 -2.05 -17.02 -3.10
C GLU A 40 -1.18 -16.66 -1.89
N ARG A 41 0.06 -17.13 -1.90
CA ARG A 41 1.03 -16.75 -0.87
C ARG A 41 1.97 -15.66 -1.38
N VAL A 42 2.06 -14.58 -0.64
CA VAL A 42 2.97 -13.45 -0.93
C VAL A 42 3.99 -13.28 0.18
N THR A 43 5.19 -12.79 -0.13
CA THR A 43 6.17 -12.42 0.90
C THR A 43 5.66 -11.27 1.75
N VAL A 44 5.91 -11.30 3.06
CA VAL A 44 5.46 -10.25 4.00
C VAL A 44 6.05 -8.88 3.69
N LEU A 45 7.19 -8.86 3.00
CA LEU A 45 7.87 -7.66 2.51
C LEU A 45 7.81 -7.62 0.98
N ALA A 46 7.42 -6.46 0.44
CA ALA A 46 7.44 -6.13 -0.97
C ALA A 46 8.45 -5.03 -1.28
N ILE A 47 8.94 -4.99 -2.52
CA ILE A 47 9.68 -3.84 -3.01
C ILE A 47 8.71 -2.83 -3.66
N GLY A 48 8.70 -1.60 -3.13
CA GLY A 48 7.98 -0.47 -3.71
C GLY A 48 8.81 0.18 -4.82
N CYS A 49 8.30 0.13 -6.04
CA CYS A 49 9.00 0.59 -7.24
C CYS A 49 8.64 2.02 -7.66
N GLY A 50 8.16 2.87 -6.73
CA GLY A 50 7.90 4.30 -6.97
C GLY A 50 9.19 5.13 -7.00
N ASN A 51 9.13 6.39 -6.55
CA ASN A 51 10.26 7.33 -6.56
C ASN A 51 11.53 6.77 -5.90
N ARG A 52 11.41 5.87 -4.92
CA ARG A 52 12.55 5.19 -4.26
C ARG A 52 13.17 4.09 -5.12
N LEU A 53 12.67 3.86 -6.34
CA LEU A 53 13.33 3.07 -7.37
C LEU A 53 13.86 4.01 -8.47
N TRP A 54 12.99 4.47 -9.38
CA TRP A 54 13.43 5.15 -10.59
C TRP A 54 14.18 6.46 -10.32
N ALA A 55 13.72 7.29 -9.38
CA ALA A 55 14.39 8.55 -9.07
C ALA A 55 15.65 8.36 -8.20
N ALA A 56 15.70 7.34 -7.35
CA ALA A 56 16.84 7.08 -6.47
C ALA A 56 18.01 6.43 -7.20
N TYR A 57 17.72 5.43 -8.04
CA TYR A 57 18.79 4.70 -8.77
C TYR A 57 19.21 5.42 -10.05
N LYS A 58 18.40 6.32 -10.61
CA LYS A 58 18.66 7.24 -11.72
C LYS A 58 18.90 6.60 -13.10
N THR A 59 19.47 5.41 -13.17
CA THR A 59 19.76 4.69 -14.42
C THR A 59 19.10 3.31 -14.40
N GLU A 60 18.77 2.82 -15.59
CA GLU A 60 18.17 1.50 -15.76
C GLU A 60 19.01 0.39 -15.18
N ASP A 61 20.31 0.35 -15.49
CA ASP A 61 21.20 -0.72 -15.02
C ASP A 61 21.19 -0.82 -13.49
N ARG A 62 21.25 0.32 -12.79
CA ARG A 62 21.22 0.35 -11.33
C ARG A 62 19.84 0.00 -10.75
N GLY A 63 18.78 0.42 -11.42
CA GLY A 63 17.41 0.05 -11.02
C GLY A 63 17.15 -1.43 -11.21
N VAL A 64 17.58 -2.00 -12.33
CA VAL A 64 17.48 -3.44 -12.62
C VAL A 64 18.37 -4.26 -11.68
N GLU A 65 19.58 -3.80 -11.36
CA GLU A 65 20.44 -4.40 -10.34
C GLU A 65 19.73 -4.48 -8.98
N ALA A 66 19.12 -3.39 -8.54
CA ALA A 66 18.38 -3.35 -7.29
C ALA A 66 17.17 -4.32 -7.26
N LEU A 67 16.43 -4.40 -8.35
CA LEU A 67 15.30 -5.33 -8.49
C LEU A 67 15.77 -6.79 -8.49
N ASN A 68 16.87 -7.10 -9.17
CA ASN A 68 17.49 -8.42 -9.14
C ASN A 68 17.97 -8.79 -7.73
N LEU A 69 18.65 -7.86 -7.02
CA LEU A 69 19.03 -8.07 -5.64
C LEU A 69 17.84 -8.34 -4.73
N ALA A 70 16.73 -7.60 -4.90
CA ALA A 70 15.49 -7.82 -4.15
C ALA A 70 14.94 -9.24 -4.38
N LEU A 71 14.91 -9.69 -5.64
CA LEU A 71 14.45 -11.01 -6.03
C LEU A 71 15.38 -12.13 -5.48
N GLU A 72 16.69 -11.95 -5.58
CA GLU A 72 17.69 -12.87 -5.01
C GLU A 72 17.65 -12.92 -3.49
N SER A 73 17.30 -11.81 -2.84
CA SER A 73 17.10 -11.71 -1.40
C SER A 73 15.78 -12.32 -0.92
N GLY A 74 14.93 -12.82 -1.83
CA GLY A 74 13.71 -13.54 -1.52
C GLY A 74 12.43 -12.73 -1.58
N ILE A 75 12.46 -11.44 -1.94
CA ILE A 75 11.25 -10.65 -2.18
C ILE A 75 10.57 -11.20 -3.43
N ARG A 76 9.24 -11.45 -3.33
CA ARG A 76 8.43 -11.98 -4.44
C ARG A 76 7.27 -11.07 -4.82
N TYR A 77 6.96 -10.04 -4.05
CA TYR A 77 5.95 -9.05 -4.37
C TYR A 77 6.59 -7.76 -4.87
N PHE A 78 6.28 -7.39 -6.11
CA PHE A 78 6.78 -6.18 -6.78
C PHE A 78 5.61 -5.23 -7.01
N ASP A 79 5.70 -4.03 -6.44
CA ASP A 79 4.64 -3.02 -6.43
C ASP A 79 5.04 -1.81 -7.27
N THR A 80 4.53 -1.71 -8.50
CA THR A 80 4.76 -0.60 -9.41
C THR A 80 3.48 0.16 -9.76
N ALA A 81 3.53 1.10 -10.67
CA ALA A 81 2.39 1.80 -11.28
C ALA A 81 2.75 2.36 -12.65
N GLN A 82 1.74 2.50 -13.51
CA GLN A 82 1.88 3.01 -14.88
C GLN A 82 2.52 4.41 -14.95
N ASN A 83 2.19 5.27 -14.00
CA ASN A 83 2.66 6.66 -13.96
C ASN A 83 4.00 6.84 -13.23
N TYR A 84 4.60 5.80 -12.65
CA TYR A 84 5.88 5.93 -11.96
C TYR A 84 7.01 6.17 -12.94
N GLY A 85 7.53 7.43 -12.96
CA GLY A 85 8.54 7.87 -13.91
C GLY A 85 8.10 7.70 -15.36
N ASP A 86 6.84 7.99 -15.68
CA ASP A 86 6.25 7.85 -17.03
C ASP A 86 6.43 6.45 -17.63
N GLY A 87 6.36 5.43 -16.77
CA GLY A 87 6.51 4.03 -17.16
C GLY A 87 7.92 3.47 -17.06
N THR A 88 8.90 4.28 -16.66
CA THR A 88 10.26 3.85 -16.38
C THR A 88 10.30 2.71 -15.37
N SER A 89 9.51 2.84 -14.28
CA SER A 89 9.43 1.81 -13.25
C SER A 89 8.90 0.47 -13.79
N GLU A 90 7.82 0.47 -14.56
CA GLU A 90 7.30 -0.75 -15.17
C GLU A 90 8.32 -1.38 -16.14
N SER A 91 9.01 -0.58 -16.93
CA SER A 91 10.02 -1.06 -17.89
C SER A 91 11.21 -1.72 -17.17
N TRP A 92 11.69 -1.14 -16.08
CA TRP A 92 12.77 -1.73 -15.27
C TRP A 92 12.34 -3.02 -14.58
N VAL A 93 11.12 -3.04 -14.02
CA VAL A 93 10.54 -4.26 -13.43
C VAL A 93 10.41 -5.35 -14.48
N GLY A 94 9.90 -5.03 -15.69
CA GLY A 94 9.80 -5.98 -16.80
C GLY A 94 11.15 -6.60 -17.15
N LYS A 95 12.20 -5.78 -17.26
CA LYS A 95 13.57 -6.27 -17.53
C LYS A 95 14.11 -7.18 -16.44
N ALA A 96 13.96 -6.78 -15.17
CA ALA A 96 14.43 -7.56 -14.03
C ALA A 96 13.70 -8.91 -13.88
N THR A 97 12.42 -8.97 -14.28
CA THR A 97 11.59 -10.17 -14.14
C THR A 97 11.54 -11.03 -15.39
N LYS A 98 12.19 -10.61 -16.49
CA LYS A 98 12.27 -11.37 -17.74
C LYS A 98 12.84 -12.76 -17.50
N GLY A 99 12.12 -13.81 -17.95
CA GLY A 99 12.46 -15.21 -17.71
C GLY A 99 12.17 -15.72 -16.30
N ARG A 100 11.82 -14.82 -15.35
CA ARG A 100 11.55 -15.14 -13.94
C ARG A 100 10.12 -14.76 -13.52
N ARG A 101 9.22 -14.47 -14.47
CA ARG A 101 7.87 -13.98 -14.21
C ARG A 101 7.08 -14.86 -13.21
N LYS A 102 7.29 -16.16 -13.24
CA LYS A 102 6.62 -17.13 -12.34
C LYS A 102 7.07 -17.02 -10.88
N GLU A 103 8.22 -16.40 -10.62
CA GLU A 103 8.74 -16.20 -9.27
C GLU A 103 8.17 -14.95 -8.59
N VAL A 104 7.48 -14.07 -9.35
CA VAL A 104 7.06 -12.75 -8.90
C VAL A 104 5.54 -12.64 -8.84
N PHE A 105 5.03 -12.11 -7.74
CA PHE A 105 3.69 -11.59 -7.64
C PHE A 105 3.74 -10.09 -8.01
N LEU A 106 3.18 -9.76 -9.17
CA LEU A 106 3.35 -8.48 -9.84
C LEU A 106 2.09 -7.62 -9.73
N ALA A 107 2.19 -6.50 -9.04
CA ALA A 107 1.13 -5.51 -8.89
C ALA A 107 1.49 -4.22 -9.62
N THR A 108 0.57 -3.70 -10.42
CA THR A 108 0.64 -2.36 -11.00
C THR A 108 -0.68 -1.61 -10.80
N LYS A 109 -0.71 -0.35 -11.23
CA LYS A 109 -1.84 0.54 -10.97
C LYS A 109 -2.09 1.44 -12.19
N THR A 110 -3.36 1.77 -12.43
CA THR A 110 -3.77 2.75 -13.44
C THR A 110 -4.45 3.95 -12.81
N GLY A 111 -4.05 5.15 -13.20
CA GLY A 111 -4.71 6.40 -12.82
C GLY A 111 -5.97 6.72 -13.64
N ALA A 112 -6.26 5.93 -14.68
CA ALA A 112 -7.42 6.15 -15.53
C ALA A 112 -8.75 5.91 -14.81
N ARG A 113 -9.76 6.71 -15.16
CA ARG A 113 -11.13 6.57 -14.67
C ARG A 113 -12.08 6.10 -15.77
N GLN A 114 -11.77 6.42 -17.04
CA GLN A 114 -12.59 6.03 -18.20
C GLN A 114 -12.35 4.56 -18.56
N PHE A 115 -13.42 3.86 -18.91
CA PHE A 115 -13.40 2.42 -19.22
C PHE A 115 -12.32 2.06 -20.26
N ASP A 116 -12.33 2.72 -21.41
CA ASP A 116 -11.40 2.41 -22.50
C ASP A 116 -9.96 2.79 -22.17
N ASP A 117 -9.75 3.84 -21.37
CA ASP A 117 -8.41 4.23 -20.91
C ASP A 117 -7.83 3.20 -19.94
N VAL A 118 -8.63 2.62 -19.06
CA VAL A 118 -8.17 1.52 -18.20
C VAL A 118 -7.72 0.32 -19.01
N LEU A 119 -8.46 -0.05 -20.08
CA LEU A 119 -8.08 -1.16 -20.95
C LEU A 119 -6.75 -0.86 -21.66
N ARG A 120 -6.63 0.32 -22.31
CA ARG A 120 -5.39 0.74 -23.00
C ARG A 120 -4.19 0.79 -22.04
N ASN A 121 -4.40 1.31 -20.84
CA ASN A 121 -3.35 1.40 -19.84
C ASN A 121 -2.89 0.02 -19.35
N CYS A 122 -3.80 -0.94 -19.23
CA CYS A 122 -3.44 -2.32 -18.90
C CYS A 122 -2.57 -2.95 -19.99
N GLU A 123 -2.94 -2.78 -21.27
CA GLU A 123 -2.16 -3.27 -22.41
C GLU A 123 -0.76 -2.65 -22.44
N LEU A 124 -0.65 -1.33 -22.21
CA LEU A 124 0.62 -0.63 -22.13
C LEU A 124 1.48 -1.12 -20.96
N SER A 125 0.86 -1.36 -19.79
CA SER A 125 1.55 -1.94 -18.64
C SER A 125 2.09 -3.33 -18.94
N LEU A 126 1.31 -4.20 -19.60
CA LEU A 126 1.76 -5.54 -20.00
C LEU A 126 2.96 -5.47 -20.95
N GLN A 127 2.95 -4.54 -21.91
CA GLN A 127 4.07 -4.32 -22.84
C GLN A 127 5.35 -3.88 -22.09
N ARG A 128 5.25 -2.87 -21.21
CA ARG A 128 6.38 -2.35 -20.44
C ARG A 128 6.94 -3.42 -19.47
N LEU A 129 6.06 -4.17 -18.82
CA LEU A 129 6.39 -5.25 -17.90
C LEU A 129 6.83 -6.54 -18.59
N GLN A 130 6.78 -6.60 -19.93
CA GLN A 130 7.18 -7.75 -20.75
C GLN A 130 6.51 -9.06 -20.30
N THR A 131 5.20 -9.01 -20.03
CA THR A 131 4.40 -10.13 -19.54
C THR A 131 3.03 -10.16 -20.19
N ASP A 132 2.41 -11.33 -20.21
CA ASP A 132 1.05 -11.55 -20.74
C ASP A 132 -0.04 -11.39 -19.67
N ARG A 133 0.33 -11.27 -18.38
CA ARG A 133 -0.62 -11.14 -17.28
C ARG A 133 -0.06 -10.38 -16.08
N LEU A 134 -0.96 -9.71 -15.36
CA LEU A 134 -0.71 -9.10 -14.06
C LEU A 134 -1.26 -9.99 -12.94
N ASP A 135 -0.64 -9.96 -11.77
CA ASP A 135 -1.26 -10.59 -10.60
C ASP A 135 -2.31 -9.65 -9.99
N VAL A 136 -2.00 -8.36 -9.84
CA VAL A 136 -3.00 -7.36 -9.41
C VAL A 136 -2.92 -6.12 -10.29
N LEU A 137 -4.10 -5.61 -10.70
CA LEU A 137 -4.25 -4.26 -11.22
C LEU A 137 -5.12 -3.44 -10.28
N HIS A 138 -4.59 -2.31 -9.79
CA HIS A 138 -5.33 -1.39 -8.94
C HIS A 138 -5.81 -0.15 -9.71
N ILE A 139 -6.98 0.38 -9.34
CA ILE A 139 -7.29 1.78 -9.56
C ILE A 139 -6.41 2.59 -8.62
N HIS A 140 -5.61 3.51 -9.15
CA HIS A 140 -4.60 4.26 -8.42
C HIS A 140 -5.16 5.51 -7.76
N GLY A 141 -4.89 5.68 -6.47
CA GLY A 141 -5.01 6.94 -5.79
C GLY A 141 -6.43 7.49 -5.67
N LEU A 142 -7.38 6.69 -5.14
CA LEU A 142 -8.70 7.20 -4.74
C LEU A 142 -8.51 8.28 -3.67
N ARG A 143 -9.07 9.49 -3.88
CA ARG A 143 -8.81 10.65 -3.03
C ARG A 143 -10.00 11.14 -2.23
N TYR A 144 -11.19 11.25 -2.86
CA TYR A 144 -12.39 11.87 -2.27
C TYR A 144 -13.66 11.25 -2.88
N ALA A 145 -14.81 11.57 -2.30
CA ALA A 145 -16.08 10.94 -2.68
C ALA A 145 -16.45 11.17 -4.15
N GLU A 146 -16.19 12.37 -4.69
CA GLU A 146 -16.46 12.71 -6.09
C GLU A 146 -15.57 11.91 -7.07
N ASP A 147 -14.34 11.55 -6.68
CA ASP A 147 -13.47 10.67 -7.45
C ASP A 147 -14.05 9.25 -7.50
N LEU A 148 -14.66 8.78 -6.41
CA LEU A 148 -15.36 7.50 -6.38
C LEU A 148 -16.57 7.50 -7.33
N ASP A 149 -17.33 8.60 -7.34
CA ASP A 149 -18.45 8.76 -8.29
C ASP A 149 -17.97 8.80 -9.75
N GLU A 150 -16.82 9.45 -10.01
CA GLU A 150 -16.21 9.47 -11.33
C GLU A 150 -15.78 8.06 -11.77
N ILE A 151 -15.11 7.31 -10.90
CA ILE A 151 -14.71 5.90 -11.12
C ILE A 151 -15.92 5.04 -11.53
N GLU A 152 -17.06 5.25 -10.88
CA GLU A 152 -18.31 4.52 -11.17
C GLU A 152 -18.90 4.94 -12.52
N LYS A 153 -19.12 6.25 -12.72
CA LYS A 153 -19.77 6.80 -13.92
C LYS A 153 -18.95 6.55 -15.18
N ALA A 154 -17.62 6.73 -15.07
CA ALA A 154 -16.71 6.55 -16.19
C ALA A 154 -16.36 5.08 -16.49
N GLY A 155 -16.74 4.17 -15.60
CA GLY A 155 -16.69 2.73 -15.82
C GLY A 155 -15.35 2.05 -15.52
N ALA A 156 -14.46 2.68 -14.74
CA ALA A 156 -13.16 2.09 -14.42
C ALA A 156 -13.28 0.72 -13.74
N VAL A 157 -14.23 0.55 -12.79
CA VAL A 157 -14.46 -0.74 -12.13
C VAL A 157 -14.95 -1.79 -13.12
N LYS A 158 -15.84 -1.41 -14.06
CA LYS A 158 -16.32 -2.33 -15.12
C LYS A 158 -15.17 -2.79 -16.01
N ALA A 159 -14.23 -1.90 -16.31
CA ALA A 159 -13.03 -2.25 -17.08
C ALA A 159 -12.14 -3.26 -16.31
N LEU A 160 -11.95 -3.07 -15.00
CA LEU A 160 -11.21 -4.04 -14.18
C LEU A 160 -11.88 -5.42 -14.18
N TYR A 161 -13.22 -5.49 -14.03
CA TYR A 161 -13.94 -6.76 -14.11
C TYR A 161 -13.73 -7.43 -15.47
N ARG A 162 -13.84 -6.68 -16.58
CA ARG A 162 -13.56 -7.21 -17.92
C ARG A 162 -12.15 -7.78 -18.06
N LEU A 163 -11.13 -7.05 -17.57
CA LEU A 163 -9.74 -7.50 -17.63
C LEU A 163 -9.51 -8.77 -16.81
N ARG A 164 -10.18 -8.90 -15.64
CA ARG A 164 -10.15 -10.12 -14.82
C ARG A 164 -10.82 -11.29 -15.54
N ASP A 165 -11.99 -11.08 -16.13
CA ASP A 165 -12.73 -12.11 -16.87
C ASP A 165 -11.95 -12.61 -18.10
N GLN A 166 -11.21 -11.71 -18.76
CA GLN A 166 -10.29 -12.01 -19.88
C GLN A 166 -8.97 -12.65 -19.42
N LYS A 167 -8.74 -12.80 -18.10
CA LYS A 167 -7.52 -13.37 -17.49
C LYS A 167 -6.23 -12.59 -17.79
N MET A 168 -6.33 -11.36 -18.25
CA MET A 168 -5.19 -10.44 -18.37
C MET A 168 -4.70 -9.99 -17.00
N VAL A 169 -5.61 -9.95 -16.02
CA VAL A 169 -5.36 -9.62 -14.62
C VAL A 169 -5.98 -10.72 -13.75
N ARG A 170 -5.23 -11.22 -12.77
CA ARG A 170 -5.75 -12.26 -11.86
C ARG A 170 -6.65 -11.67 -10.78
N PHE A 171 -6.23 -10.57 -10.19
CA PHE A 171 -6.91 -9.91 -9.08
C PHE A 171 -7.02 -8.41 -9.36
N ILE A 172 -8.09 -7.80 -8.88
CA ILE A 172 -8.36 -6.38 -9.05
C ILE A 172 -8.46 -5.67 -7.71
N GLY A 173 -8.09 -4.39 -7.69
CA GLY A 173 -8.09 -3.64 -6.43
C GLY A 173 -8.19 -2.13 -6.62
N ILE A 174 -8.08 -1.44 -5.48
CA ILE A 174 -8.08 0.02 -5.41
C ILE A 174 -7.10 0.49 -4.34
N THR A 175 -6.48 1.65 -4.55
CA THR A 175 -5.54 2.23 -3.60
C THR A 175 -6.00 3.58 -3.09
N SER A 176 -5.68 3.90 -1.84
CA SER A 176 -5.83 5.24 -1.29
C SER A 176 -4.77 5.55 -0.23
N HIS A 177 -4.33 6.80 -0.17
CA HIS A 177 -3.53 7.34 0.91
C HIS A 177 -4.07 8.69 1.41
N ALA A 178 -5.25 9.09 0.94
CA ALA A 178 -5.85 10.38 1.26
C ALA A 178 -7.10 10.26 2.14
N ASP A 179 -8.09 9.48 1.76
CA ASP A 179 -9.38 9.42 2.45
C ASP A 179 -9.78 7.98 2.82
N PRO A 180 -9.66 7.59 4.09
CA PRO A 180 -10.03 6.26 4.56
C PRO A 180 -11.54 5.99 4.50
N ALA A 181 -12.40 7.02 4.65
CA ALA A 181 -13.84 6.84 4.61
C ALA A 181 -14.32 6.54 3.18
N THR A 182 -13.81 7.29 2.20
CA THR A 182 -14.11 7.01 0.79
C THR A 182 -13.55 5.66 0.35
N LEU A 183 -12.36 5.28 0.83
CA LEU A 183 -11.83 3.94 0.55
C LEU A 183 -12.75 2.86 1.15
N ALA A 184 -13.18 3.00 2.40
CA ALA A 184 -14.09 2.04 3.03
C ALA A 184 -15.40 1.89 2.24
N GLN A 185 -15.98 3.00 1.74
CA GLN A 185 -17.15 2.97 0.88
C GLN A 185 -16.90 2.22 -0.43
N ALA A 186 -15.77 2.47 -1.09
CA ALA A 186 -15.39 1.77 -2.32
C ALA A 186 -15.25 0.27 -2.07
N LEU A 187 -14.61 -0.13 -0.96
CA LEU A 187 -14.43 -1.52 -0.58
C LEU A 187 -15.76 -2.22 -0.26
N ASP A 188 -16.70 -1.54 0.36
CA ASP A 188 -18.04 -2.12 0.61
C ASP A 188 -18.87 -2.23 -0.68
N ARG A 189 -18.79 -1.23 -1.55
CA ARG A 189 -19.61 -1.12 -2.78
C ARG A 189 -19.21 -2.13 -3.86
N TYR A 190 -17.91 -2.42 -4.02
CA TYR A 190 -17.39 -3.23 -5.12
C TYR A 190 -16.73 -4.52 -4.65
N ASP A 191 -16.72 -5.51 -5.56
CA ASP A 191 -16.08 -6.80 -5.32
C ASP A 191 -14.60 -6.78 -5.74
N PHE A 192 -13.80 -5.98 -5.02
CA PHE A 192 -12.35 -6.01 -5.15
C PHE A 192 -11.75 -7.25 -4.46
N ASP A 193 -10.64 -7.73 -5.00
CA ASP A 193 -9.84 -8.82 -4.42
C ASP A 193 -8.75 -8.27 -3.49
N ALA A 194 -8.31 -7.03 -3.73
CA ALA A 194 -7.21 -6.41 -3.01
C ALA A 194 -7.42 -4.92 -2.76
N THR A 195 -6.69 -4.40 -1.77
CA THR A 195 -6.58 -2.96 -1.53
C THR A 195 -5.19 -2.59 -1.04
N GLN A 196 -4.73 -1.41 -1.41
CA GLN A 196 -3.48 -0.84 -0.90
C GLN A 196 -3.77 0.50 -0.25
N MET A 197 -3.37 0.64 1.02
CA MET A 197 -3.69 1.82 1.83
C MET A 197 -2.51 2.26 2.69
N ALA A 198 -2.51 3.54 3.08
CA ALA A 198 -1.50 4.09 3.95
C ALA A 198 -1.68 3.56 5.39
N LEU A 199 -0.75 2.74 5.84
CA LEU A 199 -0.75 2.17 7.19
C LEU A 199 0.59 2.44 7.85
N ASN A 200 0.65 3.45 8.68
CA ASN A 200 1.84 3.84 9.44
C ASN A 200 1.50 4.23 10.88
N ALA A 201 2.49 4.17 11.75
CA ALA A 201 2.31 4.44 13.17
C ALA A 201 1.96 5.90 13.50
N GLY A 202 2.02 6.82 12.52
CA GLY A 202 1.50 8.19 12.66
C GLY A 202 -0.01 8.29 12.47
N LEU A 203 -0.71 7.15 12.26
CA LEU A 203 -2.16 7.04 12.08
C LEU A 203 -2.70 7.99 10.99
N GLN A 204 -2.01 8.02 9.85
CA GLN A 204 -2.41 8.80 8.69
C GLN A 204 -3.85 8.50 8.27
N GLY A 205 -4.58 9.56 7.90
CA GLY A 205 -5.95 9.46 7.46
C GLY A 205 -6.54 10.82 7.12
N ARG A 206 -7.76 11.07 7.58
CA ARG A 206 -8.49 12.34 7.42
C ARG A 206 -9.22 12.68 8.70
N SER A 207 -9.44 13.97 8.96
CA SER A 207 -10.28 14.40 10.08
C SER A 207 -11.73 13.92 9.88
N PRO A 208 -12.38 13.34 10.93
CA PRO A 208 -13.79 12.92 10.86
C PRO A 208 -14.75 14.05 10.59
N ASP A 209 -14.40 15.28 10.97
CA ASP A 209 -15.28 16.45 10.86
C ASP A 209 -15.53 16.88 9.41
N GLY A 210 -15.04 16.11 8.45
CA GLY A 210 -15.31 16.28 7.02
C GLY A 210 -14.87 17.64 6.50
N GLY A 211 -14.15 18.40 7.33
CA GLY A 211 -13.73 19.77 7.02
C GLY A 211 -13.08 19.78 5.67
N GLY A 212 -13.83 20.13 4.71
CA GLY A 212 -13.65 20.44 3.32
C GLY A 212 -12.26 20.37 2.67
N TYR A 213 -11.43 19.41 3.07
CA TYR A 213 -10.08 19.27 2.55
C TYR A 213 -10.01 19.09 1.03
N TRP A 214 -11.12 18.66 0.41
CA TRP A 214 -11.17 18.50 -1.03
C TRP A 214 -12.49 18.98 -1.60
N LYS A 215 -12.53 20.25 -1.99
CA LYS A 215 -13.39 20.69 -3.11
C LYS A 215 -12.52 20.76 -4.34
N LYS A 216 -12.93 20.11 -5.41
CA LYS A 216 -12.31 20.22 -6.74
C LYS A 216 -12.16 21.71 -7.08
N GLY A 217 -10.92 22.22 -7.18
CA GLY A 217 -10.65 23.62 -7.48
C GLY A 217 -10.50 24.59 -6.30
N GLY A 218 -10.48 24.11 -5.05
CA GLY A 218 -10.24 24.97 -3.89
C GLY A 218 -8.79 25.48 -3.83
N SER A 219 -8.62 26.78 -3.53
CA SER A 219 -7.30 27.37 -3.34
C SER A 219 -6.67 26.93 -2.02
N LYS A 220 -5.34 26.92 -1.94
CA LYS A 220 -4.57 26.57 -0.73
C LYS A 220 -4.95 27.41 0.49
N ASP A 221 -5.42 28.62 0.29
CA ASP A 221 -5.69 29.59 1.35
C ASP A 221 -6.98 29.31 2.14
N LEU A 222 -7.94 28.59 1.53
CA LEU A 222 -9.19 28.19 2.20
C LEU A 222 -9.00 27.06 3.25
N PHE A 223 -7.84 26.43 3.28
CA PHE A 223 -7.58 25.26 4.11
C PHE A 223 -6.79 25.55 5.37
N ALA A 224 -6.07 26.65 5.42
CA ALA A 224 -5.31 27.05 6.60
C ALA A 224 -6.22 27.32 7.82
N GLU A 225 -7.47 27.76 7.58
CA GLU A 225 -8.45 28.05 8.62
C GLU A 225 -9.27 26.82 9.07
N ALA A 226 -9.25 25.72 8.31
CA ALA A 226 -10.11 24.55 8.52
C ALA A 226 -9.39 23.37 9.19
N LEU A 227 -8.12 23.50 9.56
CA LEU A 227 -7.39 22.45 10.28
C LEU A 227 -7.91 22.35 11.71
N PRO A 228 -8.41 21.20 12.15
CA PRO A 228 -8.80 21.02 13.54
C PRO A 228 -7.55 21.19 14.41
N PRO A 229 -7.67 21.86 15.57
CA PRO A 229 -6.54 22.17 16.44
C PRO A 229 -5.91 20.95 17.11
N LYS A 230 -6.48 19.74 16.95
CA LYS A 230 -5.98 18.49 17.56
C LYS A 230 -6.23 17.29 16.64
N PRO A 231 -5.31 16.31 16.64
CA PRO A 231 -5.52 15.03 15.97
C PRO A 231 -6.78 14.33 16.50
N HIS A 232 -7.63 13.84 15.61
CA HIS A 232 -8.79 13.04 16.00
C HIS A 232 -8.43 11.56 16.00
N PRO A 233 -8.40 10.88 17.17
CA PRO A 233 -8.31 9.43 17.21
C PRO A 233 -9.51 8.81 16.46
N GLY A 234 -9.27 7.73 15.71
CA GLY A 234 -10.32 7.02 15.00
C GLY A 234 -10.61 7.49 13.58
N SER A 235 -9.77 8.36 13.00
CA SER A 235 -9.91 8.85 11.62
C SER A 235 -8.83 8.33 10.66
N SER A 236 -8.06 7.31 11.06
CA SER A 236 -6.99 6.75 10.23
C SER A 236 -7.48 5.65 9.30
N PHE A 237 -6.63 5.27 8.33
CA PHE A 237 -6.85 4.07 7.52
C PHE A 237 -6.93 2.81 8.38
N GLU A 238 -6.16 2.77 9.49
CA GLU A 238 -6.17 1.66 10.44
C GLU A 238 -7.52 1.54 11.17
N ASP A 239 -8.16 2.67 11.49
CA ASP A 239 -9.44 2.68 12.20
C ASP A 239 -10.65 2.45 11.30
N ILE A 240 -10.60 2.93 10.05
CA ILE A 240 -11.79 3.01 9.17
C ILE A 240 -11.73 2.00 8.03
N ALA A 241 -10.71 2.02 7.18
CA ALA A 241 -10.67 1.21 5.96
C ALA A 241 -10.13 -0.20 6.21
N LEU A 242 -9.14 -0.35 7.11
CA LEU A 242 -8.54 -1.64 7.42
C LEU A 242 -9.56 -2.65 7.97
N PRO A 243 -10.47 -2.32 8.90
CA PRO A 243 -11.49 -3.25 9.38
C PRO A 243 -12.44 -3.73 8.27
N VAL A 244 -12.77 -2.88 7.31
CA VAL A 244 -13.59 -3.24 6.14
C VAL A 244 -12.85 -4.24 5.27
N ALA A 245 -11.58 -3.96 4.95
CA ALA A 245 -10.74 -4.85 4.14
C ALA A 245 -10.56 -6.23 4.80
N VAL A 246 -10.35 -6.27 6.12
CA VAL A 246 -10.24 -7.52 6.90
C VAL A 246 -11.55 -8.31 6.87
N ARG A 247 -12.69 -7.66 7.14
CA ARG A 247 -14.02 -8.29 7.10
C ARG A 247 -14.30 -8.92 5.73
N LYS A 248 -13.93 -8.24 4.65
CA LYS A 248 -14.09 -8.73 3.27
C LYS A 248 -12.99 -9.71 2.83
N LYS A 249 -12.03 -10.02 3.69
CA LYS A 249 -10.91 -10.94 3.41
C LYS A 249 -10.12 -10.54 2.16
N LEU A 250 -9.86 -9.25 1.99
CA LEU A 250 -9.08 -8.74 0.86
C LEU A 250 -7.59 -9.01 1.03
N GLY A 251 -6.85 -9.07 -0.09
CA GLY A 251 -5.40 -8.93 -0.09
C GLY A 251 -5.03 -7.50 0.31
N ILE A 252 -4.46 -7.32 1.51
CA ILE A 252 -4.19 -5.99 2.06
C ILE A 252 -2.71 -5.67 1.94
N VAL A 253 -2.42 -4.56 1.24
CA VAL A 253 -1.07 -4.04 1.05
C VAL A 253 -0.91 -2.76 1.88
N ALA A 254 0.00 -2.77 2.86
CA ALA A 254 0.36 -1.58 3.60
C ALA A 254 1.41 -0.77 2.82
N MET A 255 1.13 0.50 2.54
CA MET A 255 2.06 1.44 1.94
C MET A 255 2.31 2.65 2.85
N LYS A 256 3.26 3.53 2.48
CA LYS A 256 3.62 4.75 3.24
C LYS A 256 4.00 4.46 4.70
N VAL A 257 4.52 3.29 4.98
CA VAL A 257 4.78 2.78 6.34
C VAL A 257 5.78 3.63 7.14
N THR A 258 6.64 4.37 6.44
CA THR A 258 7.55 5.36 7.03
C THR A 258 7.08 6.80 6.82
N ALA A 259 5.87 6.99 6.29
CA ALA A 259 5.34 8.29 5.87
C ALA A 259 6.35 9.06 4.97
N GLN A 260 6.89 8.38 3.95
CA GLN A 260 7.96 8.91 3.07
C GLN A 260 9.19 9.42 3.83
N GLU A 261 9.61 8.67 4.86
CA GLU A 261 10.70 9.00 5.78
C GLU A 261 10.35 10.08 6.82
N GLY A 262 9.17 10.70 6.72
CA GLY A 262 8.73 11.74 7.66
C GLY A 262 8.66 11.29 9.13
N LEU A 263 8.55 9.99 9.39
CA LEU A 263 8.55 9.43 10.75
C LEU A 263 9.92 8.88 11.18
N ILE A 264 10.93 8.84 10.29
CA ILE A 264 12.24 8.30 10.61
C ILE A 264 13.09 9.34 11.34
N GLY A 265 13.81 8.93 12.39
CA GLY A 265 14.75 9.77 13.11
C GLY A 265 14.71 9.55 14.62
N GLU A 266 15.22 10.56 15.35
CA GLU A 266 15.27 10.59 16.80
C GLU A 266 14.30 11.64 17.36
N GLY A 267 13.85 11.44 18.59
CA GLY A 267 12.93 12.33 19.30
C GLY A 267 11.50 11.81 19.41
N ALA A 268 10.64 12.57 20.09
CA ALA A 268 9.30 12.15 20.47
C ALA A 268 8.39 11.75 19.30
N GLY A 269 8.47 12.48 18.18
CA GLY A 269 7.68 12.23 16.96
C GLY A 269 8.36 11.29 15.96
N LYS A 270 9.43 10.60 16.32
CA LYS A 270 10.25 9.80 15.40
C LYS A 270 10.44 8.37 15.90
N ALA A 271 10.79 7.49 14.97
CA ALA A 271 11.15 6.10 15.26
C ALA A 271 12.16 5.59 14.22
N SER A 272 12.80 4.46 14.50
CA SER A 272 13.67 3.81 13.50
C SER A 272 12.84 3.25 12.35
N ALA A 273 13.43 3.17 11.15
CA ALA A 273 12.79 2.53 10.00
C ALA A 273 12.33 1.09 10.30
N THR A 274 13.15 0.34 11.06
CA THR A 274 12.83 -1.04 11.47
C THR A 274 11.57 -1.10 12.35
N GLN A 275 11.44 -0.20 13.34
CA GLN A 275 10.24 -0.15 14.17
C GLN A 275 8.98 0.19 13.37
N LEU A 276 9.08 1.12 12.41
CA LEU A 276 7.96 1.50 11.55
C LEU A 276 7.54 0.36 10.61
N ILE A 277 8.49 -0.37 10.04
CA ILE A 277 8.23 -1.56 9.23
C ILE A 277 7.65 -2.67 10.09
N GLN A 278 8.19 -2.90 11.29
CA GLN A 278 7.68 -3.89 12.25
C GLN A 278 6.24 -3.58 12.66
N TYR A 279 5.93 -2.32 12.95
CA TYR A 279 4.58 -1.87 13.22
C TYR A 279 3.61 -2.29 12.11
N ALA A 280 3.90 -1.86 10.87
CA ALA A 280 3.05 -2.17 9.72
C ALA A 280 2.93 -3.68 9.46
N MET A 281 4.03 -4.44 9.58
CA MET A 281 4.02 -5.90 9.46
C MET A 281 3.23 -6.59 10.58
N SER A 282 2.98 -5.92 11.71
CA SER A 282 2.22 -6.45 12.83
C SER A 282 0.72 -6.21 12.74
N LEU A 283 0.28 -5.44 11.74
CA LEU A 283 -1.12 -5.26 11.39
C LEU A 283 -1.67 -6.49 10.62
N PRO A 284 -2.99 -6.66 10.54
CA PRO A 284 -3.62 -7.76 9.79
C PRO A 284 -3.55 -7.51 8.27
N VAL A 285 -2.33 -7.37 7.75
CA VAL A 285 -2.05 -7.13 6.33
C VAL A 285 -1.40 -8.35 5.68
N SER A 286 -1.56 -8.50 4.38
CA SER A 286 -0.92 -9.57 3.60
C SER A 286 0.54 -9.26 3.34
N VAL A 287 0.86 -8.00 3.01
CA VAL A 287 2.19 -7.57 2.60
C VAL A 287 2.42 -6.10 2.96
N VAL A 288 3.68 -5.76 3.24
CA VAL A 288 4.14 -4.39 3.49
C VAL A 288 5.06 -3.96 2.35
N THR A 289 4.68 -2.93 1.59
CA THR A 289 5.51 -2.39 0.51
C THR A 289 6.38 -1.24 1.01
N VAL A 290 7.69 -1.35 0.74
CA VAL A 290 8.71 -0.41 1.21
C VAL A 290 9.56 0.04 0.03
N GLY A 291 9.71 1.35 -0.14
CA GLY A 291 10.70 1.92 -1.05
C GLY A 291 12.12 1.73 -0.49
N MET A 292 13.04 1.25 -1.32
CA MET A 292 14.42 0.93 -0.92
C MET A 292 15.40 1.66 -1.85
N PRO A 293 15.83 2.90 -1.49
CA PRO A 293 16.55 3.79 -2.40
C PRO A 293 18.01 3.41 -2.64
N ASN A 294 18.54 2.38 -1.98
CA ASN A 294 19.85 1.81 -2.24
C ASN A 294 19.91 0.33 -1.86
N LEU A 295 20.96 -0.35 -2.29
CA LEU A 295 21.13 -1.80 -2.12
C LEU A 295 21.20 -2.24 -0.65
N ASP A 296 21.73 -1.39 0.23
CA ASP A 296 21.82 -1.72 1.66
C ASP A 296 20.46 -1.76 2.35
N PHE A 297 19.53 -0.89 1.95
CA PHE A 297 18.13 -0.98 2.45
C PHE A 297 17.48 -2.29 2.02
N ILE A 298 17.74 -2.78 0.81
CA ILE A 298 17.24 -4.09 0.37
C ILE A 298 17.76 -5.19 1.29
N ARG A 299 19.07 -5.23 1.53
CA ARG A 299 19.71 -6.23 2.40
C ARG A 299 19.19 -6.17 3.83
N ARG A 300 19.18 -4.99 4.45
CA ARG A 300 18.75 -4.78 5.85
C ARG A 300 17.28 -5.12 6.04
N ASN A 301 16.40 -4.66 5.14
CA ASN A 301 14.97 -4.91 5.27
C ASN A 301 14.62 -6.38 5.04
N THR A 302 15.33 -7.06 4.14
CA THR A 302 15.13 -8.50 3.93
C THR A 302 15.66 -9.33 5.10
N GLU A 303 16.79 -8.95 5.67
CA GLU A 303 17.32 -9.60 6.89
C GLU A 303 16.38 -9.43 8.07
N PHE A 304 15.90 -8.21 8.29
CA PHE A 304 14.86 -7.95 9.29
C PHE A 304 13.61 -8.78 9.04
N ALA A 305 13.10 -8.81 7.81
CA ALA A 305 11.89 -9.55 7.47
C ALA A 305 12.02 -11.08 7.70
N ARG A 306 13.23 -11.66 7.54
CA ARG A 306 13.48 -13.08 7.87
C ARG A 306 13.31 -13.39 9.34
N SER A 307 13.76 -12.50 10.19
CA SER A 307 13.71 -12.64 11.65
C SER A 307 12.49 -11.94 12.28
N PHE A 308 11.55 -11.47 11.45
CA PHE A 308 10.40 -10.70 11.91
C PHE A 308 9.61 -11.43 12.99
N LYS A 309 9.37 -10.69 14.08
CA LYS A 309 8.44 -11.04 15.14
C LYS A 309 7.39 -9.94 15.26
N PRO A 310 6.10 -10.28 15.39
CA PRO A 310 5.07 -9.27 15.59
C PRO A 310 5.36 -8.39 16.82
N MET A 311 5.19 -7.08 16.66
CA MET A 311 5.23 -6.13 17.76
C MET A 311 4.05 -6.41 18.70
N PRO A 312 4.28 -6.55 20.02
CA PRO A 312 3.20 -6.74 20.98
C PRO A 312 2.17 -5.58 20.90
N GLN A 313 0.91 -5.90 21.14
CA GLN A 313 -0.17 -4.90 21.00
C GLN A 313 0.06 -3.66 21.89
N PRO A 314 0.47 -3.76 23.16
CA PRO A 314 0.73 -2.58 23.99
C PRO A 314 1.85 -1.70 23.43
N GLU A 315 2.93 -2.31 22.93
CA GLU A 315 4.05 -1.59 22.30
C GLU A 315 3.60 -0.88 21.01
N ARG A 316 2.80 -1.57 20.17
CA ARG A 316 2.25 -1.00 18.96
C ARG A 316 1.32 0.20 19.25
N GLN A 317 0.47 0.08 20.27
CA GLN A 317 -0.43 1.16 20.69
C GLN A 317 0.35 2.36 21.24
N GLU A 318 1.38 2.13 22.04
CA GLU A 318 2.22 3.21 22.58
C GLU A 318 3.01 3.91 21.46
N LEU A 319 3.59 3.15 20.53
CA LEU A 319 4.29 3.72 19.38
C LEU A 319 3.34 4.58 18.53
N SER A 320 2.16 4.07 18.21
CA SER A 320 1.19 4.83 17.39
C SER A 320 0.64 6.05 18.13
N ARG A 321 0.36 5.94 19.41
CA ARG A 321 -0.08 7.09 20.24
C ARG A 321 0.96 8.22 20.17
N ARG A 322 2.22 7.90 20.46
CA ARG A 322 3.32 8.87 20.50
C ARG A 322 3.58 9.52 19.14
N LEU A 323 3.59 8.71 18.08
CA LEU A 323 3.86 9.24 16.74
C LEU A 323 2.67 10.01 16.18
N ALA A 324 1.44 9.58 16.41
CA ALA A 324 0.25 10.29 15.97
C ALA A 324 0.08 11.62 16.70
N GLU A 325 0.32 11.67 18.00
CA GLU A 325 0.26 12.93 18.77
C GLU A 325 1.17 14.00 18.17
N ALA A 326 2.35 13.61 17.71
CA ALA A 326 3.34 14.55 17.16
C ALA A 326 3.14 14.86 15.67
N ASN A 327 2.57 13.94 14.88
CA ASN A 327 2.68 14.05 13.41
C ASN A 327 1.35 13.96 12.66
N LYS A 328 0.26 13.42 13.25
CA LYS A 328 -0.95 13.06 12.49
C LYS A 328 -1.49 14.22 11.67
N MET A 329 -1.60 15.41 12.26
CA MET A 329 -2.13 16.59 11.58
C MET A 329 -1.29 16.98 10.35
N ALA A 330 0.04 16.98 10.49
CA ALA A 330 0.94 17.27 9.37
C ALA A 330 0.91 16.20 8.28
N LEU A 331 0.80 14.92 8.67
CA LEU A 331 0.68 13.81 7.73
C LEU A 331 -0.64 13.87 6.97
N ASP A 332 -1.75 14.09 7.67
CA ASP A 332 -3.07 14.20 7.06
C ASP A 332 -3.11 15.37 6.08
N TYR A 333 -2.54 16.52 6.45
CA TYR A 333 -2.42 17.66 5.55
C TYR A 333 -1.58 17.33 4.31
N HIS A 334 -0.36 16.84 4.51
CA HIS A 334 0.58 16.56 3.41
C HIS A 334 -0.01 15.56 2.40
N PHE A 335 -0.51 14.42 2.87
CA PHE A 335 -1.01 13.37 1.98
C PHE A 335 -2.36 13.69 1.34
N ASN A 336 -3.12 14.61 1.92
CA ASN A 336 -4.37 15.05 1.33
C ASN A 336 -4.20 16.21 0.33
N HIS A 337 -3.16 17.06 0.47
CA HIS A 337 -3.03 18.30 -0.31
C HIS A 337 -1.80 18.36 -1.20
N GLU A 338 -0.64 17.98 -0.67
CA GLU A 338 0.64 18.25 -1.32
C GLU A 338 1.16 17.04 -2.08
N HIS A 339 0.89 15.84 -1.57
CA HIS A 339 1.44 14.61 -2.14
C HIS A 339 0.75 14.23 -3.43
N ARG A 340 1.55 13.96 -4.46
CA ARG A 340 1.13 13.32 -5.72
C ARG A 340 1.93 12.04 -5.89
N ASP A 341 1.23 10.94 -6.19
CA ASP A 341 1.88 9.72 -6.67
C ASP A 341 2.34 10.01 -8.10
N ALA A 342 3.63 10.27 -8.24
CA ALA A 342 4.26 10.56 -9.53
C ALA A 342 4.91 9.30 -10.09
#